data_b394a9442af474969b688c85e7fc1f8e
#
_entry.id   b394a9442af474969b688c85e7fc1f8e
#
_cell.length_a   1.000
_cell.length_b   1.000
_cell.length_c   1.000
_cell.angle_alpha   90.00
_cell.angle_beta   90.00
_cell.angle_gamma   90.00
#
_symmetry.space_group_name_H-M   'P 1'
#
loop_
_entity.id
_entity.type
_entity.pdbx_description
1 polymer ?
#
loop_
_entity_poly.entity_id
_entity_poly.type
_entity_poly.pdbx_seq_one_letter_code
_entity_poly.pdbx_strand_id
1 'polypeptide(L)'
;MAKTKALDTTITFGATPVGALKSVGEVTPESEELDSTTLDSPGGYREFAQGFKDSGECPLTGLLDKSDAGQVALRAGYASGAVTACVITYPDSTTVSFSAYVKSYTMGSADVDGMVGFAATLRISGAVTVA
;
A
#
# COMPACT_ATOMS: atom_id res chain seq x y z
N MET A 1 23.97 2.11 -12.46
CA MET A 1 22.62 1.78 -11.97
C MET A 1 22.28 2.57 -10.72
N ALA A 2 21.15 3.22 -10.72
CA ALA A 2 20.73 4.03 -9.59
C ALA A 2 19.85 3.22 -8.64
N LYS A 3 20.22 3.23 -7.36
CA LYS A 3 19.36 2.72 -6.29
C LYS A 3 18.64 3.90 -5.65
N THR A 4 17.38 3.72 -5.34
CA THR A 4 16.56 4.79 -4.81
C THR A 4 16.67 4.85 -3.28
N LYS A 5 16.95 6.04 -2.76
CA LYS A 5 16.93 6.27 -1.31
C LYS A 5 15.49 6.40 -0.83
N ALA A 6 15.25 6.02 0.41
CA ALA A 6 13.91 6.14 0.99
C ALA A 6 13.57 7.55 1.45
N LEU A 7 14.56 8.36 1.78
CA LEU A 7 14.33 9.74 2.24
C LEU A 7 13.59 10.54 1.16
N ASP A 8 12.61 11.32 1.59
CA ASP A 8 11.73 12.12 0.73
C ASP A 8 10.70 11.32 -0.08
N THR A 9 10.52 10.04 0.23
CA THR A 9 9.40 9.27 -0.31
C THR A 9 8.09 9.83 0.23
N THR A 10 7.12 10.03 -0.66
CA THR A 10 5.82 10.58 -0.30
C THR A 10 4.70 9.66 -0.79
N ILE A 11 3.57 9.73 -0.12
CA ILE A 11 2.34 9.08 -0.59
C ILE A 11 1.21 10.10 -0.56
N THR A 12 0.40 10.10 -1.62
CA THR A 12 -0.83 10.89 -1.66
C THR A 12 -2.02 9.95 -1.54
N PHE A 13 -2.99 10.36 -0.73
CA PHE A 13 -4.28 9.67 -0.63
C PHE A 13 -5.33 10.55 -1.29
N GLY A 14 -5.81 10.10 -2.45
CA GLY A 14 -6.55 10.98 -3.34
C GLY A 14 -5.62 12.05 -3.91
N ALA A 15 -5.95 13.30 -3.71
CA ALA A 15 -5.11 14.44 -4.13
C ALA A 15 -4.30 15.04 -2.99
N THR A 16 -4.34 14.45 -1.79
CA THR A 16 -3.78 15.04 -0.58
C THR A 16 -2.55 14.26 -0.11
N PRO A 17 -1.38 14.90 0.02
CA PRO A 17 -0.20 14.22 0.53
C PRO A 17 -0.34 13.93 2.03
N VAL A 18 0.12 12.75 2.45
CA VAL A 18 0.14 12.36 3.86
C VAL A 18 1.47 12.76 4.47
N GLY A 19 1.44 13.59 5.50
CA GLY A 19 2.63 14.08 6.18
C GLY A 19 3.00 13.30 7.43
N ALA A 20 4.17 13.62 7.98
CA ALA A 20 4.70 13.06 9.22
C ALA A 20 4.89 11.55 9.20
N LEU A 21 5.14 10.97 8.03
CA LEU A 21 5.36 9.53 7.89
C LEU A 21 6.77 9.13 8.29
N LYS A 22 6.88 8.03 9.01
CA LYS A 22 8.16 7.38 9.31
C LYS A 22 8.48 6.31 8.28
N SER A 23 7.47 5.60 7.79
CA SER A 23 7.66 4.58 6.78
C SER A 23 6.44 4.44 5.89
N VAL A 24 6.70 4.08 4.64
CA VAL A 24 5.71 3.63 3.67
C VAL A 24 6.03 2.17 3.42
N GLY A 25 5.09 1.29 3.72
CA GLY A 25 5.33 -0.15 3.63
C GLY A 25 5.38 -0.67 2.21
N GLU A 26 5.68 -1.95 2.11
CA GLU A 26 5.80 -2.63 0.83
C GLU A 26 4.44 -2.87 0.19
N VAL A 27 4.41 -2.82 -1.13
CA VAL A 27 3.29 -3.29 -1.93
C VAL A 27 3.69 -4.65 -2.49
N THR A 28 2.97 -5.70 -2.14
CA THR A 28 3.32 -7.06 -2.51
C THR A 28 2.20 -7.71 -3.30
N PRO A 29 2.24 -7.59 -4.65
CA PRO A 29 1.26 -8.28 -5.49
C PRO A 29 1.48 -9.79 -5.47
N GLU A 30 0.40 -10.53 -5.40
CA GLU A 30 0.41 -11.99 -5.45
C GLU A 30 -0.65 -12.50 -6.41
N SER A 31 -0.51 -13.73 -6.87
CA SER A 31 -1.50 -14.37 -7.73
C SER A 31 -1.84 -15.76 -7.21
N GLU A 32 -3.06 -16.20 -7.50
CA GLU A 32 -3.44 -17.58 -7.26
C GLU A 32 -2.71 -18.50 -8.24
N GLU A 33 -2.40 -19.70 -7.77
CA GLU A 33 -1.88 -20.77 -8.58
C GLU A 33 -3.01 -21.77 -8.83
N LEU A 34 -3.28 -22.02 -10.10
CA LEU A 34 -4.29 -23.00 -10.51
C LEU A 34 -3.59 -24.20 -11.12
N ASP A 35 -3.90 -25.40 -10.63
CA ASP A 35 -3.37 -26.63 -11.18
C ASP A 35 -4.19 -27.02 -12.41
N SER A 36 -3.57 -26.96 -13.58
CA SER A 36 -4.18 -27.29 -14.87
C SER A 36 -3.70 -28.65 -15.41
N THR A 37 -3.04 -29.45 -14.57
CA THR A 37 -2.51 -30.75 -14.94
C THR A 37 -3.63 -31.71 -15.36
N THR A 38 -3.42 -32.41 -16.47
CA THR A 38 -4.33 -33.43 -16.97
C THR A 38 -3.57 -34.72 -17.25
N LEU A 39 -4.28 -35.78 -17.58
CA LEU A 39 -3.65 -37.05 -17.96
C LEU A 39 -2.84 -36.92 -19.24
N ASP A 40 -3.11 -35.90 -20.05
CA ASP A 40 -2.40 -35.62 -21.30
C ASP A 40 -1.23 -34.65 -21.12
N SER A 41 -0.92 -34.24 -19.88
CA SER A 41 0.17 -33.28 -19.65
C SER A 41 1.50 -33.82 -20.18
N PRO A 42 2.23 -33.03 -21.00
CA PRO A 42 3.46 -33.50 -21.67
C PRO A 42 4.53 -33.98 -20.68
N GLY A 43 5.10 -35.15 -20.96
CA GLY A 43 6.18 -35.71 -20.14
C GLY A 43 5.78 -36.07 -18.71
N GLY A 44 4.51 -36.09 -18.41
CA GLY A 44 4.03 -36.38 -17.05
C GLY A 44 4.28 -35.26 -16.04
N TYR A 45 4.58 -34.06 -16.50
CA TYR A 45 4.83 -32.93 -15.66
C TYR A 45 3.53 -32.25 -15.20
N ARG A 46 3.59 -31.69 -14.00
CA ARG A 46 2.51 -30.84 -13.50
C ARG A 46 2.48 -29.54 -14.28
N GLU A 47 1.27 -29.07 -14.57
CA GLU A 47 1.06 -27.79 -15.25
C GLU A 47 0.25 -26.87 -14.37
N PHE A 48 0.62 -25.57 -14.37
CA PHE A 48 -0.03 -24.57 -13.54
C PHE A 48 -0.38 -23.34 -14.37
N ALA A 49 -1.45 -22.67 -13.98
CA ALA A 49 -1.86 -21.41 -14.57
C ALA A 49 -2.03 -20.36 -13.46
N GLN A 50 -1.85 -19.11 -13.81
CA GLN A 50 -2.07 -18.01 -12.90
C GLN A 50 -3.57 -17.71 -12.81
N GLY A 51 -4.11 -17.69 -11.58
CA GLY A 51 -5.49 -17.32 -11.32
C GLY A 51 -5.66 -15.83 -11.05
N PHE A 52 -6.57 -15.50 -10.14
CA PHE A 52 -6.78 -14.11 -9.76
C PHE A 52 -5.54 -13.52 -9.11
N LYS A 53 -5.33 -12.23 -9.34
CA LYS A 53 -4.24 -11.47 -8.77
C LYS A 53 -4.74 -10.62 -7.60
N ASP A 54 -3.93 -10.50 -6.58
CA ASP A 54 -4.20 -9.66 -5.42
C ASP A 54 -3.02 -8.73 -5.23
N SER A 55 -3.27 -7.42 -5.29
CA SER A 55 -2.20 -6.44 -5.14
C SER A 55 -1.73 -6.23 -3.71
N GLY A 56 -2.43 -6.80 -2.73
CA GLY A 56 -2.00 -6.79 -1.34
C GLY A 56 -2.38 -5.54 -0.58
N GLU A 57 -1.56 -5.21 0.38
CA GLU A 57 -1.78 -4.10 1.29
C GLU A 57 -0.57 -3.18 1.31
N CYS A 58 -0.79 -1.91 1.67
CA CYS A 58 0.29 -0.95 1.86
C CYS A 58 0.18 -0.37 3.27
N PRO A 59 1.01 -0.79 4.22
CA PRO A 59 1.00 -0.22 5.56
C PRO A 59 1.76 1.09 5.61
N LEU A 60 1.25 2.04 6.40
CA LEU A 60 1.88 3.34 6.63
C LEU A 60 2.06 3.52 8.13
N THR A 61 3.21 4.06 8.53
CA THR A 61 3.44 4.43 9.92
C THR A 61 4.04 5.82 10.00
N GLY A 62 3.75 6.53 11.08
CA GLY A 62 4.27 7.87 11.26
C GLY A 62 3.92 8.45 12.61
N LEU A 63 4.06 9.76 12.73
CA LEU A 63 3.71 10.50 13.93
C LEU A 63 2.34 11.14 13.75
N LEU A 64 1.53 11.08 14.80
CA LEU A 64 0.18 11.65 14.75
C LEU A 64 0.25 13.17 14.66
N ASP A 65 -0.36 13.73 13.63
CA ASP A 65 -0.54 15.17 13.45
C ASP A 65 -1.99 15.42 13.04
N LYS A 66 -2.81 15.87 13.97
CA LYS A 66 -4.23 16.04 13.71
C LYS A 66 -4.53 17.15 12.71
N SER A 67 -3.59 18.06 12.49
CA SER A 67 -3.76 19.16 11.53
C SER A 67 -3.28 18.80 10.12
N ASP A 68 -2.59 17.67 9.94
CA ASP A 68 -2.15 17.24 8.63
C ASP A 68 -3.33 16.81 7.76
N ALA A 69 -3.48 17.45 6.61
CA ALA A 69 -4.61 17.21 5.73
C ALA A 69 -4.67 15.77 5.23
N GLY A 70 -3.51 15.15 4.98
CA GLY A 70 -3.44 13.75 4.54
C GLY A 70 -3.91 12.77 5.60
N GLN A 71 -3.53 13.00 6.85
CA GLN A 71 -4.00 12.16 7.97
C GLN A 71 -5.51 12.35 8.21
N VAL A 72 -6.02 13.55 8.05
CA VAL A 72 -7.46 13.80 8.11
C VAL A 72 -8.17 13.04 6.99
N ALA A 73 -7.62 13.06 5.79
CA ALA A 73 -8.17 12.32 4.65
C ALA A 73 -8.19 10.80 4.90
N LEU A 74 -7.15 10.26 5.52
CA LEU A 74 -7.10 8.84 5.88
C LEU A 74 -8.20 8.47 6.87
N ARG A 75 -8.41 9.30 7.89
CA ARG A 75 -9.49 9.05 8.87
C ARG A 75 -10.87 9.12 8.21
N ALA A 76 -11.07 10.10 7.33
CA ALA A 76 -12.32 10.24 6.61
C ALA A 76 -12.54 9.04 5.65
N GLY A 77 -11.48 8.58 5.00
CA GLY A 77 -11.51 7.41 4.13
C GLY A 77 -11.87 6.13 4.89
N TYR A 78 -11.35 5.97 6.09
CA TYR A 78 -11.71 4.84 6.95
C TYR A 78 -13.21 4.87 7.29
N ALA A 79 -13.72 6.04 7.65
CA ALA A 79 -15.14 6.17 8.00
C ALA A 79 -16.06 5.92 6.81
N SER A 80 -15.68 6.37 5.61
CA SER A 80 -16.51 6.22 4.40
C SER A 80 -16.37 4.86 3.72
N GLY A 81 -15.22 4.20 3.87
CA GLY A 81 -14.91 2.96 3.17
C GLY A 81 -14.72 3.10 1.66
N ALA A 82 -14.59 4.31 1.16
CA ALA A 82 -14.49 4.55 -0.28
C ALA A 82 -13.12 4.17 -0.83
N VAL A 83 -13.10 3.56 -2.02
CA VAL A 83 -11.87 3.28 -2.75
C VAL A 83 -11.35 4.57 -3.37
N THR A 84 -10.12 4.93 -3.06
CA THR A 84 -9.51 6.19 -3.47
C THR A 84 -8.18 5.93 -4.18
N ALA A 85 -7.88 6.70 -5.21
CA ALA A 85 -6.61 6.61 -5.90
C ALA A 85 -5.46 7.08 -4.99
N CYS A 86 -4.39 6.30 -4.97
CA CYS A 86 -3.21 6.58 -4.16
C CYS A 86 -1.97 6.53 -5.04
N VAL A 87 -0.98 7.37 -4.73
CA VAL A 87 0.28 7.41 -5.46
C VAL A 87 1.43 7.51 -4.47
N ILE A 88 2.38 6.58 -4.58
CA ILE A 88 3.64 6.65 -3.85
C ILE A 88 4.68 7.23 -4.80
N THR A 89 5.34 8.30 -4.40
CA THR A 89 6.39 8.92 -5.20
C THR A 89 7.73 8.76 -4.48
N TYR A 90 8.69 8.15 -5.16
CA TYR A 90 10.05 8.01 -4.67
C TYR A 90 10.93 9.18 -5.13
N PRO A 91 12.06 9.44 -4.46
CA PRO A 91 12.91 10.60 -4.79
C PRO A 91 13.48 10.64 -6.21
N ASP A 92 13.54 9.50 -6.89
CA ASP A 92 13.99 9.42 -8.29
C ASP A 92 12.85 9.66 -9.29
N SER A 93 11.70 10.13 -8.82
CA SER A 93 10.49 10.37 -9.60
C SER A 93 9.75 9.12 -10.04
N THR A 94 10.14 7.93 -9.59
CA THR A 94 9.36 6.72 -9.81
C THR A 94 8.07 6.81 -9.01
N THR A 95 6.94 6.49 -9.64
CA THR A 95 5.64 6.50 -8.99
C THR A 95 5.01 5.12 -9.00
N VAL A 96 4.33 4.77 -7.91
CA VAL A 96 3.53 3.55 -7.81
C VAL A 96 2.10 3.98 -7.55
N SER A 97 1.22 3.72 -8.51
CA SER A 97 -0.18 4.16 -8.48
C SER A 97 -1.10 2.97 -8.27
N PHE A 98 -2.07 3.13 -7.40
CA PHE A 98 -3.07 2.10 -7.14
C PHE A 98 -4.32 2.74 -6.55
N SER A 99 -5.41 1.98 -6.52
CA SER A 99 -6.63 2.37 -5.82
C SER A 99 -6.76 1.52 -4.56
N ALA A 100 -7.11 2.15 -3.45
CA ALA A 100 -7.19 1.46 -2.17
C ALA A 100 -8.23 2.10 -1.26
N TYR A 101 -8.69 1.33 -0.29
CA TYR A 101 -9.47 1.86 0.83
C TYR A 101 -8.70 1.68 2.12
N VAL A 102 -9.02 2.49 3.12
CA VAL A 102 -8.36 2.38 4.43
C VAL A 102 -8.95 1.20 5.18
N LYS A 103 -8.17 0.13 5.30
CA LYS A 103 -8.58 -1.08 6.00
C LYS A 103 -8.56 -0.90 7.51
N SER A 104 -7.54 -0.22 8.01
CA SER A 104 -7.39 0.05 9.43
C SER A 104 -6.70 1.39 9.65
N TYR A 105 -7.02 2.02 10.75
CA TYR A 105 -6.37 3.25 11.18
C TYR A 105 -6.12 3.12 12.68
N THR A 106 -4.86 3.13 13.06
CA THR A 106 -4.44 2.95 14.46
C THR A 106 -3.79 4.23 14.96
N MET A 107 -4.30 4.76 16.05
CA MET A 107 -3.65 5.83 16.79
C MET A 107 -2.77 5.17 17.85
N GLY A 108 -1.47 5.46 17.79
CA GLY A 108 -0.50 4.78 18.62
C GLY A 108 -0.54 5.20 20.07
N SER A 109 0.16 4.44 20.89
CA SER A 109 0.31 4.77 22.30
C SER A 109 1.20 6.01 22.49
N ALA A 110 0.95 6.74 23.56
CA ALA A 110 1.74 7.90 23.93
C ALA A 110 2.63 7.53 25.12
N ASP A 111 3.92 7.77 25.00
CA ASP A 111 4.89 7.56 26.06
C ASP A 111 5.45 8.91 26.52
N VAL A 112 5.95 8.95 27.76
CA VAL A 112 6.53 10.18 28.34
C VAL A 112 7.69 10.70 27.49
N ASP A 113 8.52 9.80 26.96
CA ASP A 113 9.71 10.16 26.20
C ASP A 113 9.52 10.11 24.70
N GLY A 114 8.31 9.83 24.22
CA GLY A 114 8.04 9.63 22.80
C GLY A 114 6.94 10.55 22.26
N MET A 115 6.85 10.55 20.95
CA MET A 115 5.78 11.20 20.22
C MET A 115 4.63 10.22 20.02
N VAL A 116 3.41 10.73 19.88
CA VAL A 116 2.27 9.87 19.57
C VAL A 116 2.36 9.43 18.12
N GLY A 117 2.35 8.10 17.92
CA GLY A 117 2.40 7.52 16.59
C GLY A 117 1.03 7.26 15.99
N PHE A 118 1.00 7.02 14.69
CA PHE A 118 -0.18 6.46 14.03
C PHE A 118 0.25 5.40 13.03
N ALA A 119 -0.68 4.55 12.68
CA ALA A 119 -0.50 3.57 11.62
C ALA A 119 -1.79 3.43 10.83
N ALA A 120 -1.67 3.22 9.55
CA ALA A 120 -2.81 2.96 8.68
C ALA A 120 -2.43 1.87 7.70
N THR A 121 -3.40 1.04 7.33
CA THR A 121 -3.20 0.02 6.30
C THR A 121 -4.17 0.28 5.17
N LEU A 122 -3.63 0.41 3.97
CA LEU A 122 -4.41 0.59 2.75
C LEU A 122 -4.54 -0.78 2.07
N ARG A 123 -5.77 -1.23 1.89
CA ARG A 123 -6.03 -2.46 1.14
C ARG A 123 -6.22 -2.11 -0.32
N ILE A 124 -5.34 -2.61 -1.16
CA ILE A 124 -5.32 -2.28 -2.58
C ILE A 124 -6.42 -3.04 -3.31
N SER A 125 -7.19 -2.33 -4.11
CA SER A 125 -8.24 -2.90 -4.95
C SER A 125 -7.88 -2.65 -6.41
N GLY A 126 -7.63 -3.73 -7.15
CA GLY A 126 -7.24 -3.63 -8.54
C GLY A 126 -5.74 -3.69 -8.77
N ALA A 127 -5.29 -3.21 -9.91
CA ALA A 127 -3.89 -3.31 -10.33
C ALA A 127 -3.03 -2.19 -9.74
N VAL A 128 -1.73 -2.49 -9.62
CA VAL A 128 -0.70 -1.51 -9.24
C VAL A 128 0.08 -1.16 -10.50
N THR A 129 0.28 0.12 -10.75
CA THR A 129 1.03 0.63 -11.90
C THR A 129 2.29 1.32 -11.43
N VAL A 130 3.42 0.95 -12.03
CA VAL A 130 4.73 1.59 -11.77
C VAL A 130 5.09 2.43 -12.98
N ALA A 131 5.40 3.70 -12.74
CA ALA A 131 5.76 4.63 -13.83
C ALA A 131 7.13 5.29 -13.63
#